data_b66dcf6487bb23fd3146ef5dc4de4dfb
#
_entry.id   b66dcf6487bb23fd3146ef5dc4de4dfb
#
_cell.length_a   1.000
_cell.length_b   1.000
_cell.length_c   1.000
_cell.angle_alpha   90.00
_cell.angle_beta   90.00
_cell.angle_gamma   90.00
#
_symmetry.space_group_name_H-M   'P 1'
#
loop_
_entity.id
_entity.type
_entity.pdbx_description
1 polymer ?
#
loop_
_entity_poly.entity_id
_entity_poly.type
_entity_poly.pdbx_seq_one_letter_code
_entity_poly.pdbx_strand_id
1 'polypeptide(L)'
;MKLYTYYRSQASFRVRIALNLKGIAREDSFLHLEKGDQFAAEYRAINPQMVVPTLIDGEVKLFQSLAILEYLDEKYPQPPLLPADPVARAWVRGIALINVADSHPLIVPRVRHYLTDVLRLNDEQRLAWIRHWLGAGLQAIEALLAEHPASGRFCHDDRPTVADICLVTQVTPAKNFDCPLDPYPRVMHVYDSCMAIPAFADAHPSRQPDSE
;
A
#
# COMPACT_ATOMS: atom_id res chain seq x y z
N MET A 1 -4.47 -16.08 -11.59
CA MET A 1 -4.85 -15.50 -10.28
C MET A 1 -6.03 -14.57 -10.44
N LYS A 2 -6.87 -14.39 -9.39
CA LYS A 2 -7.94 -13.39 -9.36
C LYS A 2 -7.73 -12.47 -8.17
N LEU A 3 -7.76 -11.14 -8.40
CA LEU A 3 -7.59 -10.12 -7.37
C LEU A 3 -8.89 -9.36 -7.15
N TYR A 4 -9.45 -9.44 -5.95
CA TYR A 4 -10.49 -8.51 -5.51
C TYR A 4 -9.85 -7.21 -5.08
N THR A 5 -10.23 -6.11 -5.70
CA THR A 5 -9.51 -4.83 -5.64
C THR A 5 -10.46 -3.64 -5.66
N TYR A 6 -9.94 -2.48 -5.31
CA TYR A 6 -10.56 -1.17 -5.48
C TYR A 6 -9.48 -0.14 -5.79
N TYR A 7 -9.71 0.73 -6.78
CA TYR A 7 -8.68 1.64 -7.27
C TYR A 7 -8.05 2.51 -6.18
N ARG A 8 -8.85 3.08 -5.26
CA ARG A 8 -8.36 3.93 -4.16
C ARG A 8 -7.74 3.16 -3.00
N SER A 9 -7.87 1.84 -2.95
CA SER A 9 -7.33 1.06 -1.83
C SER A 9 -5.81 1.01 -1.87
N GLN A 10 -5.15 1.59 -0.87
CA GLN A 10 -3.70 1.50 -0.70
C GLN A 10 -3.23 0.06 -0.61
N ALA A 11 -3.96 -0.78 0.13
CA ALA A 11 -3.64 -2.18 0.28
C ALA A 11 -3.72 -2.96 -1.05
N SER A 12 -4.74 -2.67 -1.88
CA SER A 12 -4.85 -3.24 -3.23
C SER A 12 -3.74 -2.69 -4.14
N PHE A 13 -3.40 -1.42 -4.03
CA PHE A 13 -2.33 -0.79 -4.79
C PHE A 13 -0.99 -1.50 -4.55
N ARG A 14 -0.65 -1.85 -3.30
CA ARG A 14 0.54 -2.65 -2.98
C ARG A 14 0.57 -3.98 -3.74
N VAL A 15 -0.54 -4.70 -3.75
CA VAL A 15 -0.62 -6.00 -4.44
C VAL A 15 -0.56 -5.86 -5.95
N ARG A 16 -1.21 -4.83 -6.53
CA ARG A 16 -1.09 -4.53 -7.97
C ARG A 16 0.35 -4.28 -8.39
N ILE A 17 1.09 -3.46 -7.61
CA ILE A 17 2.52 -3.20 -7.87
C ILE A 17 3.32 -4.50 -7.83
N ALA A 18 3.14 -5.31 -6.79
CA ALA A 18 3.88 -6.57 -6.64
C ALA A 18 3.62 -7.54 -7.80
N LEU A 19 2.36 -7.71 -8.22
CA LEU A 19 1.99 -8.54 -9.36
C LEU A 19 2.61 -8.02 -10.67
N ASN A 20 2.60 -6.69 -10.88
CA ASN A 20 3.22 -6.06 -12.04
C ASN A 20 4.74 -6.23 -12.05
N LEU A 21 5.43 -6.02 -10.91
CA LEU A 21 6.88 -6.22 -10.80
C LEU A 21 7.29 -7.66 -11.12
N LYS A 22 6.47 -8.62 -10.72
CA LYS A 22 6.72 -10.04 -10.98
C LYS A 22 6.21 -10.52 -12.36
N GLY A 23 5.57 -9.65 -13.15
CA GLY A 23 5.01 -10.01 -14.45
C GLY A 23 3.89 -11.06 -14.37
N ILE A 24 3.16 -11.11 -13.25
CA ILE A 24 2.11 -12.10 -13.02
C ILE A 24 0.78 -11.57 -13.56
N ALA A 25 0.22 -12.28 -14.54
CA ALA A 25 -1.10 -12.00 -15.07
C ALA A 25 -2.20 -12.32 -14.05
N ARG A 26 -3.23 -11.46 -14.00
CA ARG A 26 -4.37 -11.61 -13.11
C ARG A 26 -5.68 -11.16 -13.77
N GLU A 27 -6.77 -11.65 -13.25
CA GLU A 27 -8.12 -11.13 -13.44
C GLU A 27 -8.45 -10.21 -12.27
N ASP A 28 -8.86 -8.97 -12.52
CA ASP A 28 -9.29 -8.03 -11.49
C ASP A 28 -10.81 -8.08 -11.32
N SER A 29 -11.29 -8.19 -10.06
CA SER A 29 -12.68 -8.11 -9.65
C SER A 29 -12.85 -6.88 -8.78
N PHE A 30 -13.53 -5.87 -9.31
CA PHE A 30 -13.65 -4.58 -8.65
C PHE A 30 -14.78 -4.58 -7.62
N LEU A 31 -14.51 -3.99 -6.43
CA LEU A 31 -15.46 -3.80 -5.34
C LEU A 31 -15.43 -2.35 -4.91
N HIS A 32 -16.51 -1.63 -5.14
CA HIS A 32 -16.59 -0.21 -4.81
C HIS A 32 -16.84 0.00 -3.30
N LEU A 33 -15.76 0.27 -2.54
CA LEU A 33 -15.82 0.32 -1.07
C LEU A 33 -16.74 1.41 -0.52
N GLU A 34 -16.84 2.55 -1.19
CA GLU A 34 -17.73 3.63 -0.75
C GLU A 34 -19.22 3.32 -1.02
N LYS A 35 -19.52 2.41 -1.97
CA LYS A 35 -20.88 1.89 -2.22
C LYS A 35 -21.24 0.68 -1.35
N GLY A 36 -20.25 0.12 -0.64
CA GLY A 36 -20.47 -0.99 0.29
C GLY A 36 -20.44 -2.38 -0.34
N ASP A 37 -19.91 -2.55 -1.57
CA ASP A 37 -19.85 -3.83 -2.26
C ASP A 37 -19.13 -4.92 -1.44
N GLN A 38 -18.18 -4.53 -0.58
CA GLN A 38 -17.48 -5.45 0.32
C GLN A 38 -18.37 -6.10 1.38
N PHE A 39 -19.56 -5.58 1.61
CA PHE A 39 -20.52 -6.12 2.58
C PHE A 39 -21.47 -7.15 1.98
N ALA A 40 -21.46 -7.34 0.65
CA ALA A 40 -22.27 -8.37 -0.01
C ALA A 40 -21.96 -9.77 0.55
N ALA A 41 -22.98 -10.61 0.66
CA ALA A 41 -22.88 -11.95 1.24
C ALA A 41 -21.86 -12.82 0.50
N GLU A 42 -21.79 -12.68 -0.82
CA GLU A 42 -20.87 -13.39 -1.71
C GLU A 42 -19.42 -13.06 -1.39
N TYR A 43 -19.10 -11.77 -1.22
CA TYR A 43 -17.73 -11.37 -0.87
C TYR A 43 -17.39 -11.68 0.58
N ARG A 44 -18.35 -11.55 1.51
CA ARG A 44 -18.16 -11.94 2.91
C ARG A 44 -17.80 -13.43 3.06
N ALA A 45 -18.34 -14.30 2.21
CA ALA A 45 -17.97 -15.72 2.17
C ALA A 45 -16.53 -15.96 1.66
N ILE A 46 -15.99 -15.02 0.87
CA ILE A 46 -14.61 -15.06 0.37
C ILE A 46 -13.65 -14.49 1.43
N ASN A 47 -13.97 -13.31 1.96
CA ASN A 47 -13.17 -12.63 2.99
C ASN A 47 -14.07 -12.11 4.11
N PRO A 48 -14.15 -12.83 5.25
CA PRO A 48 -14.95 -12.41 6.41
C PRO A 48 -14.55 -11.05 7.01
N GLN A 49 -13.34 -10.55 6.72
CA GLN A 49 -12.89 -9.22 7.14
C GLN A 49 -13.58 -8.09 6.35
N MET A 50 -14.20 -8.41 5.19
CA MET A 50 -14.91 -7.45 4.33
C MET A 50 -14.05 -6.25 3.92
N VAL A 51 -12.81 -6.52 3.54
CA VAL A 51 -11.84 -5.53 3.03
C VAL A 51 -11.12 -6.07 1.80
N VAL A 52 -10.54 -5.19 1.01
CA VAL A 52 -9.66 -5.53 -0.10
C VAL A 52 -8.20 -5.19 0.25
N PRO A 53 -7.21 -5.88 -0.33
CA PRO A 53 -7.30 -6.93 -1.35
C PRO A 53 -7.62 -8.31 -0.79
N THR A 54 -8.18 -9.16 -1.66
CA THR A 54 -8.13 -10.62 -1.52
C THR A 54 -7.58 -11.18 -2.81
N LEU A 55 -6.56 -12.03 -2.72
CA LEU A 55 -5.96 -12.72 -3.87
C LEU A 55 -6.38 -14.18 -3.84
N ILE A 56 -6.93 -14.67 -4.96
CA ILE A 56 -7.25 -16.09 -5.17
C ILE A 56 -6.21 -16.67 -6.11
N ASP A 57 -5.55 -17.74 -5.68
CA ASP A 57 -4.59 -18.48 -6.47
C ASP A 57 -4.95 -19.98 -6.44
N GLY A 58 -5.66 -20.43 -7.48
CA GLY A 58 -6.30 -21.74 -7.48
C GLY A 58 -7.36 -21.81 -6.37
N GLU A 59 -7.19 -22.73 -5.43
CA GLU A 59 -8.08 -22.90 -4.27
C GLU A 59 -7.67 -22.04 -3.05
N VAL A 60 -6.48 -21.41 -3.10
CA VAL A 60 -5.93 -20.66 -1.98
C VAL A 60 -6.52 -19.25 -1.96
N LYS A 61 -7.04 -18.84 -0.80
CA LYS A 61 -7.53 -17.49 -0.53
C LYS A 61 -6.53 -16.76 0.37
N LEU A 62 -5.99 -15.66 -0.12
CA LEU A 62 -4.99 -14.85 0.58
C LEU A 62 -5.55 -13.47 0.89
N PHE A 63 -5.32 -12.99 2.09
CA PHE A 63 -5.76 -11.68 2.59
C PHE A 63 -4.59 -11.01 3.32
N GLN A 64 -4.71 -9.70 3.58
CA GLN A 64 -3.64 -8.82 4.07
C GLN A 64 -2.52 -8.61 3.05
N SER A 65 -2.39 -7.37 2.59
CA SER A 65 -1.49 -7.04 1.49
C SER A 65 -0.04 -7.45 1.72
N LEU A 66 0.51 -7.28 2.94
CA LEU A 66 1.90 -7.66 3.21
C LEU A 66 2.08 -9.18 3.15
N ALA A 67 1.15 -9.95 3.71
CA ALA A 67 1.18 -11.41 3.60
C ALA A 67 1.08 -11.89 2.14
N ILE A 68 0.27 -11.20 1.32
CA ILE A 68 0.18 -11.48 -0.12
C ILE A 68 1.51 -11.17 -0.82
N LEU A 69 2.16 -10.05 -0.50
CA LEU A 69 3.46 -9.71 -1.07
C LEU A 69 4.53 -10.75 -0.73
N GLU A 70 4.58 -11.21 0.52
CA GLU A 70 5.53 -12.24 0.95
C GLU A 70 5.23 -13.59 0.27
N TYR A 71 3.96 -14.00 0.19
CA TYR A 71 3.57 -15.19 -0.57
C TYR A 71 4.00 -15.11 -2.03
N LEU A 72 3.80 -13.96 -2.69
CA LEU A 72 4.23 -13.78 -4.07
C LEU A 72 5.75 -13.83 -4.21
N ASP A 73 6.50 -13.31 -3.23
CA ASP A 73 7.96 -13.35 -3.23
C ASP A 73 8.52 -14.75 -3.04
N GLU A 74 7.92 -15.54 -2.15
CA GLU A 74 8.31 -16.93 -1.91
C GLU A 74 7.94 -17.84 -3.08
N LYS A 75 6.73 -17.70 -3.64
CA LYS A 75 6.25 -18.54 -4.74
C LYS A 75 6.92 -18.20 -6.07
N TYR A 76 7.22 -16.93 -6.29
CA TYR A 76 7.85 -16.39 -7.50
C TYR A 76 9.09 -15.58 -7.11
N PRO A 77 10.23 -16.23 -6.82
CA PRO A 77 11.38 -15.58 -6.21
C PRO A 77 12.09 -14.55 -7.10
N GLN A 78 11.74 -14.45 -8.38
CA GLN A 78 12.36 -13.49 -9.30
C GLN A 78 11.33 -12.53 -9.93
N PRO A 79 11.63 -11.24 -9.95
CA PRO A 79 12.64 -10.54 -9.17
C PRO A 79 12.30 -10.55 -7.65
N PRO A 80 13.29 -10.61 -6.73
CA PRO A 80 13.01 -10.64 -5.30
C PRO A 80 12.48 -9.28 -4.83
N LEU A 81 11.47 -9.31 -3.95
CA LEU A 81 10.92 -8.13 -3.28
C LEU A 81 11.46 -7.96 -1.85
N LEU A 82 12.13 -8.98 -1.32
CA LEU A 82 12.81 -8.95 -0.02
C LEU A 82 14.27 -9.36 -0.17
N PRO A 83 15.20 -8.72 0.56
CA PRO A 83 16.61 -9.12 0.60
C PRO A 83 16.80 -10.53 1.14
N ALA A 84 17.86 -11.21 0.71
CA ALA A 84 18.22 -12.53 1.23
C ALA A 84 18.83 -12.43 2.65
N ASP A 85 19.60 -11.37 2.91
CA ASP A 85 20.18 -11.13 4.23
C ASP A 85 19.10 -10.86 5.28
N PRO A 86 19.13 -11.55 6.44
CA PRO A 86 18.10 -11.39 7.47
C PRO A 86 18.01 -9.98 8.07
N VAL A 87 19.14 -9.27 8.20
CA VAL A 87 19.17 -7.92 8.79
C VAL A 87 18.54 -6.92 7.81
N ALA A 88 18.98 -6.95 6.55
CA ALA A 88 18.40 -6.14 5.48
C ALA A 88 16.90 -6.43 5.28
N ARG A 89 16.51 -7.70 5.32
CA ARG A 89 15.10 -8.13 5.26
C ARG A 89 14.27 -7.58 6.41
N ALA A 90 14.80 -7.60 7.63
CA ALA A 90 14.14 -7.04 8.81
C ALA A 90 13.96 -5.53 8.67
N TRP A 91 14.99 -4.83 8.17
CA TRP A 91 14.93 -3.39 7.93
C TRP A 91 13.87 -3.03 6.88
N VAL A 92 13.85 -3.72 5.73
CA VAL A 92 12.84 -3.52 4.67
C VAL A 92 11.42 -3.76 5.20
N ARG A 93 11.21 -4.81 5.99
CA ARG A 93 9.92 -5.06 6.64
C ARG A 93 9.56 -3.97 7.65
N GLY A 94 10.54 -3.45 8.40
CA GLY A 94 10.33 -2.35 9.34
C GLY A 94 9.79 -1.11 8.66
N ILE A 95 10.42 -0.67 7.56
CA ILE A 95 9.91 0.45 6.76
C ILE A 95 8.49 0.17 6.22
N ALA A 96 8.25 -1.02 5.70
CA ALA A 96 6.93 -1.41 5.19
C ALA A 96 5.85 -1.34 6.29
N LEU A 97 6.16 -1.78 7.50
CA LEU A 97 5.24 -1.83 8.64
C LEU A 97 4.85 -0.44 9.15
N ILE A 98 5.72 0.58 9.06
CA ILE A 98 5.35 1.97 9.37
C ILE A 98 4.11 2.40 8.56
N ASN A 99 4.05 2.02 7.27
CA ASN A 99 2.84 2.24 6.49
C ASN A 99 1.71 1.28 6.88
N VAL A 100 2.00 -0.03 6.85
CA VAL A 100 0.96 -1.08 6.89
C VAL A 100 0.31 -1.21 8.26
N ALA A 101 1.07 -1.02 9.35
CA ALA A 101 0.62 -1.22 10.71
C ALA A 101 0.31 0.09 11.46
N ASP A 102 1.05 1.17 11.19
CA ASP A 102 0.96 2.37 12.02
C ASP A 102 0.18 3.52 11.34
N SER A 103 0.33 3.73 10.01
CA SER A 103 -0.32 4.87 9.34
C SER A 103 -1.60 4.48 8.60
N HIS A 104 -1.52 3.53 7.67
CA HIS A 104 -2.64 3.16 6.81
C HIS A 104 -3.89 2.68 7.57
N PRO A 105 -3.80 1.86 8.62
CA PRO A 105 -4.99 1.38 9.34
C PRO A 105 -5.80 2.50 9.99
N LEU A 106 -5.18 3.62 10.30
CA LEU A 106 -5.81 4.77 10.96
C LEU A 106 -6.56 5.70 10.01
N ILE A 107 -6.40 5.52 8.68
CA ILE A 107 -7.00 6.41 7.67
C ILE A 107 -7.92 5.68 6.68
N VAL A 108 -8.15 4.38 6.86
CA VAL A 108 -9.03 3.58 5.99
C VAL A 108 -10.50 4.03 6.09
N PRO A 109 -11.36 3.76 5.07
CA PRO A 109 -12.76 4.20 5.06
C PRO A 109 -13.51 3.88 6.35
N ARG A 110 -13.40 2.65 6.88
CA ARG A 110 -14.09 2.24 8.12
C ARG A 110 -13.72 3.10 9.33
N VAL A 111 -12.46 3.56 9.44
CA VAL A 111 -12.03 4.48 10.51
C VAL A 111 -12.58 5.88 10.24
N ARG A 112 -12.47 6.36 9.01
CA ARG A 112 -13.02 7.68 8.64
C ARG A 112 -14.51 7.78 8.89
N HIS A 113 -15.30 6.74 8.54
CA HIS A 113 -16.72 6.67 8.85
C HIS A 113 -16.98 6.66 10.37
N TYR A 114 -16.20 5.92 11.14
CA TYR A 114 -16.33 5.92 12.61
C TYR A 114 -16.06 7.32 13.20
N LEU A 115 -15.04 8.03 12.70
CA LEU A 115 -14.74 9.40 13.13
C LEU A 115 -15.91 10.36 12.85
N THR A 116 -16.56 10.27 11.69
CA THR A 116 -17.66 11.15 11.31
C THR A 116 -19.01 10.70 11.89
N ASP A 117 -19.34 9.43 11.80
CA ASP A 117 -20.69 8.95 12.11
C ASP A 117 -20.90 8.68 13.61
N VAL A 118 -19.85 8.24 14.31
CA VAL A 118 -19.89 7.92 15.73
C VAL A 118 -19.33 9.04 16.59
N LEU A 119 -18.09 9.49 16.30
CA LEU A 119 -17.43 10.55 17.07
C LEU A 119 -17.85 11.96 16.65
N ARG A 120 -18.61 12.09 15.54
CA ARG A 120 -19.17 13.37 15.07
C ARG A 120 -18.12 14.43 14.74
N LEU A 121 -16.91 14.02 14.33
CA LEU A 121 -15.90 14.94 13.86
C LEU A 121 -16.34 15.61 12.56
N ASN A 122 -16.08 16.91 12.45
CA ASN A 122 -16.30 17.64 11.20
C ASN A 122 -15.19 17.33 10.18
N ASP A 123 -15.34 17.82 8.95
CA ASP A 123 -14.41 17.56 7.86
C ASP A 123 -12.98 18.05 8.13
N GLU A 124 -12.84 19.20 8.79
CA GLU A 124 -11.54 19.76 9.18
C GLU A 124 -10.81 18.84 10.19
N GLN A 125 -11.51 18.42 11.23
CA GLN A 125 -10.97 17.52 12.26
C GLN A 125 -10.61 16.15 11.66
N ARG A 126 -11.45 15.61 10.76
CA ARG A 126 -11.17 14.37 10.04
C ARG A 126 -9.93 14.51 9.15
N LEU A 127 -9.81 15.62 8.43
CA LEU A 127 -8.65 15.88 7.58
C LEU A 127 -7.38 16.07 8.42
N ALA A 128 -7.46 16.76 9.56
CA ALA A 128 -6.36 16.89 10.51
C ALA A 128 -5.89 15.53 11.04
N TRP A 129 -6.81 14.63 11.37
CA TRP A 129 -6.50 13.25 11.75
C TRP A 129 -5.73 12.51 10.65
N ILE A 130 -6.22 12.56 9.39
CA ILE A 130 -5.58 11.88 8.26
C ILE A 130 -4.17 12.42 8.03
N ARG A 131 -4.01 13.74 7.99
CA ARG A 131 -2.71 14.40 7.78
C ARG A 131 -1.72 14.10 8.90
N HIS A 132 -2.19 14.05 10.15
CA HIS A 132 -1.35 13.70 11.29
C HIS A 132 -0.71 12.33 11.14
N TRP A 133 -1.52 11.29 10.88
CA TRP A 133 -1.01 9.93 10.79
C TRP A 133 -0.20 9.65 9.53
N LEU A 134 -0.54 10.26 8.41
CA LEU A 134 0.29 10.20 7.20
C LEU A 134 1.63 10.89 7.43
N GLY A 135 1.62 12.09 8.00
CA GLY A 135 2.83 12.86 8.28
C GLY A 135 3.76 12.17 9.27
N ALA A 136 3.22 11.60 10.36
CA ALA A 136 4.01 10.86 11.34
C ALA A 136 4.77 9.68 10.71
N GLY A 137 4.10 8.90 9.86
CA GLY A 137 4.74 7.81 9.15
C GLY A 137 5.79 8.29 8.14
N LEU A 138 5.50 9.34 7.36
CA LEU A 138 6.45 9.90 6.39
C LEU A 138 7.68 10.47 7.08
N GLN A 139 7.52 11.15 8.22
CA GLN A 139 8.63 11.68 9.01
C GLN A 139 9.55 10.58 9.54
N ALA A 140 8.97 9.49 10.03
CA ALA A 140 9.75 8.34 10.50
C ALA A 140 10.53 7.69 9.36
N ILE A 141 9.89 7.48 8.20
CA ILE A 141 10.56 6.91 7.01
C ILE A 141 11.67 7.83 6.53
N GLU A 142 11.46 9.16 6.44
CA GLU A 142 12.49 10.13 6.02
C GLU A 142 13.73 10.04 6.90
N ALA A 143 13.56 10.01 8.24
CA ALA A 143 14.66 9.89 9.18
C ALA A 143 15.43 8.57 9.02
N LEU A 144 14.71 7.45 8.90
CA LEU A 144 15.31 6.13 8.71
C LEU A 144 16.06 6.01 7.38
N LEU A 145 15.53 6.57 6.30
CA LEU A 145 16.23 6.62 5.01
C LEU A 145 17.50 7.47 5.08
N ALA A 146 17.49 8.54 5.89
CA ALA A 146 18.67 9.41 6.07
C ALA A 146 19.85 8.69 6.72
N GLU A 147 19.57 7.75 7.62
CA GLU A 147 20.59 7.04 8.39
C GLU A 147 21.00 5.71 7.74
N HIS A 148 20.22 5.18 6.80
CA HIS A 148 20.48 3.87 6.21
C HIS A 148 21.50 3.94 5.08
N PRO A 149 22.68 3.30 5.19
CA PRO A 149 23.77 3.45 4.23
C PRO A 149 23.46 2.87 2.85
N ALA A 150 22.54 1.91 2.75
CA ALA A 150 22.09 1.33 1.49
C ALA A 150 20.85 2.04 0.90
N SER A 151 20.38 3.13 1.52
CA SER A 151 19.31 3.96 0.96
C SER A 151 19.89 4.86 -0.15
N GLY A 152 19.16 4.96 -1.25
CA GLY A 152 19.57 5.77 -2.39
C GLY A 152 18.43 5.95 -3.37
N ARG A 153 18.51 5.34 -4.53
CA ARG A 153 17.45 5.36 -5.54
C ARG A 153 16.16 4.74 -5.03
N PHE A 154 16.29 3.70 -4.20
CA PHE A 154 15.19 3.00 -3.52
C PHE A 154 15.44 2.99 -2.02
N CYS A 155 14.46 2.50 -1.24
CA CYS A 155 14.59 2.38 0.20
C CYS A 155 15.82 1.55 0.60
N HIS A 156 16.14 0.50 -0.17
CA HIS A 156 17.26 -0.39 0.08
C HIS A 156 17.84 -0.90 -1.24
N ASP A 157 19.14 -0.73 -1.44
CA ASP A 157 19.91 -1.13 -2.64
C ASP A 157 19.38 -0.53 -3.97
N ASP A 158 19.67 -1.20 -5.08
CA ASP A 158 19.46 -0.71 -6.45
C ASP A 158 18.16 -1.19 -7.10
N ARG A 159 17.29 -1.88 -6.34
CA ARG A 159 16.02 -2.42 -6.85
C ARG A 159 14.88 -2.17 -5.88
N PRO A 160 13.63 -2.04 -6.40
CA PRO A 160 12.46 -1.89 -5.54
C PRO A 160 12.24 -3.12 -4.66
N THR A 161 11.89 -2.87 -3.41
CA THR A 161 11.54 -3.85 -2.39
C THR A 161 10.11 -3.64 -1.89
N VAL A 162 9.67 -4.48 -0.94
CA VAL A 162 8.40 -4.29 -0.22
C VAL A 162 8.36 -2.92 0.48
N ALA A 163 9.51 -2.36 0.93
CA ALA A 163 9.58 -1.03 1.53
C ALA A 163 9.13 0.05 0.53
N ASP A 164 9.64 0.00 -0.70
CA ASP A 164 9.31 0.93 -1.78
C ASP A 164 7.84 0.86 -2.18
N ILE A 165 7.30 -0.36 -2.29
CA ILE A 165 5.89 -0.60 -2.56
C ILE A 165 5.03 0.08 -1.49
N CYS A 166 5.38 -0.08 -0.22
CA CYS A 166 4.63 0.49 0.90
C CYS A 166 4.81 2.02 0.96
N LEU A 167 6.01 2.55 0.71
CA LEU A 167 6.28 3.99 0.66
C LEU A 167 5.43 4.67 -0.43
N VAL A 168 5.43 4.16 -1.66
CA VAL A 168 4.63 4.73 -2.75
C VAL A 168 3.15 4.77 -2.41
N THR A 169 2.64 3.71 -1.77
CA THR A 169 1.23 3.64 -1.39
C THR A 169 0.89 4.52 -0.18
N GLN A 170 1.86 5.06 0.55
CA GLN A 170 1.66 6.08 1.58
C GLN A 170 1.75 7.51 1.03
N VAL A 171 2.69 7.77 0.11
CA VAL A 171 2.84 9.10 -0.52
C VAL A 171 1.63 9.45 -1.38
N THR A 172 1.07 8.48 -2.11
CA THR A 172 -0.09 8.73 -2.99
C THR A 172 -1.29 9.34 -2.25
N PRO A 173 -1.80 8.78 -1.14
CA PRO A 173 -2.85 9.44 -0.36
C PRO A 173 -2.37 10.73 0.33
N ALA A 174 -1.11 10.85 0.71
CA ALA A 174 -0.59 12.09 1.28
C ALA A 174 -0.75 13.25 0.28
N LYS A 175 -0.48 13.03 -1.02
CA LYS A 175 -0.78 13.98 -2.09
C LYS A 175 -2.27 14.30 -2.19
N ASN A 176 -3.13 13.28 -2.14
CA ASN A 176 -4.58 13.45 -2.28
C ASN A 176 -5.24 14.19 -1.10
N PHE A 177 -4.62 14.15 0.09
CA PHE A 177 -5.08 14.85 1.28
C PHE A 177 -4.29 16.14 1.55
N ASP A 178 -3.54 16.65 0.57
CA ASP A 178 -2.73 17.86 0.65
C ASP A 178 -1.82 17.90 1.88
N CYS A 179 -1.16 16.77 2.19
CA CYS A 179 -0.12 16.75 3.21
C CYS A 179 1.13 17.51 2.70
N PRO A 180 1.78 18.35 3.52
CA PRO A 180 3.08 18.92 3.15
C PRO A 180 4.11 17.81 2.91
N LEU A 181 4.74 17.80 1.72
CA LEU A 181 5.74 16.79 1.34
C LEU A 181 7.16 17.36 1.26
N ASP A 182 7.31 18.70 1.24
CA ASP A 182 8.61 19.37 1.22
C ASP A 182 9.56 18.94 2.36
N PRO A 183 9.05 18.57 3.57
CA PRO A 183 9.92 18.09 4.65
C PRO A 183 10.54 16.70 4.40
N TYR A 184 10.12 15.99 3.35
CA TYR A 184 10.47 14.57 3.10
C TYR A 184 11.19 14.36 1.76
N PRO A 185 12.36 15.00 1.51
CA PRO A 185 13.01 14.97 0.20
C PRO A 185 13.50 13.58 -0.21
N ARG A 186 13.94 12.72 0.74
CA ARG A 186 14.37 11.34 0.43
C ARG A 186 13.19 10.44 0.09
N VAL A 187 12.11 10.56 0.87
CA VAL A 187 10.85 9.86 0.57
C VAL A 187 10.36 10.23 -0.82
N MET A 188 10.39 11.52 -1.18
CA MET A 188 9.97 11.97 -2.51
C MET A 188 10.90 11.51 -3.61
N HIS A 189 12.22 11.48 -3.39
CA HIS A 189 13.18 10.92 -4.34
C HIS A 189 12.91 9.44 -4.65
N VAL A 190 12.68 8.64 -3.60
CA VAL A 190 12.33 7.21 -3.75
C VAL A 190 10.98 7.06 -4.47
N TYR A 191 9.98 7.85 -4.08
CA TYR A 191 8.66 7.86 -4.73
C TYR A 191 8.78 8.12 -6.24
N ASP A 192 9.50 9.16 -6.64
CA ASP A 192 9.67 9.54 -8.05
C ASP A 192 10.44 8.46 -8.82
N SER A 193 11.48 7.89 -8.21
CA SER A 193 12.24 6.78 -8.77
C SER A 193 11.38 5.54 -9.03
N CYS A 194 10.49 5.22 -8.08
CA CYS A 194 9.53 4.11 -8.22
C CYS A 194 8.50 4.40 -9.31
N MET A 195 7.93 5.60 -9.33
CA MET A 195 6.90 5.99 -10.30
C MET A 195 7.42 6.08 -11.74
N ALA A 196 8.73 6.18 -11.94
CA ALA A 196 9.37 6.04 -13.25
C ALA A 196 9.37 4.58 -13.77
N ILE A 197 9.06 3.60 -12.93
CA ILE A 197 8.99 2.18 -13.32
C ILE A 197 7.55 1.86 -13.75
N PRO A 198 7.33 1.30 -14.97
CA PRO A 198 5.98 0.99 -15.46
C PRO A 198 5.14 0.17 -14.50
N ALA A 199 5.73 -0.81 -13.79
CA ALA A 199 5.01 -1.65 -12.83
C ALA A 199 4.34 -0.85 -11.70
N PHE A 200 4.91 0.26 -11.27
CA PHE A 200 4.31 1.18 -10.28
C PHE A 200 3.32 2.13 -10.93
N ALA A 201 3.72 2.76 -12.03
CA ALA A 201 2.89 3.73 -12.74
C ALA A 201 1.56 3.12 -13.22
N ASP A 202 1.59 1.91 -13.78
CA ASP A 202 0.40 1.22 -14.29
C ASP A 202 -0.50 0.71 -13.15
N ALA A 203 0.06 0.45 -11.96
CA ALA A 203 -0.73 0.10 -10.78
C ALA A 203 -1.40 1.30 -10.10
N HIS A 204 -1.03 2.55 -10.49
CA HIS A 204 -1.53 3.78 -9.84
C HIS A 204 -3.07 3.85 -9.87
N PRO A 205 -3.72 4.35 -8.80
CA PRO A 205 -5.18 4.46 -8.72
C PRO A 205 -5.84 5.09 -9.95
N SER A 206 -5.28 6.18 -10.48
CA SER A 206 -5.84 6.89 -11.65
C SER A 206 -5.74 6.13 -12.98
N ARG A 207 -5.02 5.02 -13.02
CA ARG A 207 -4.89 4.18 -14.22
C ARG A 207 -5.70 2.88 -14.14
N GLN A 208 -6.45 2.69 -13.05
CA GLN A 208 -7.27 1.48 -12.91
C GLN A 208 -8.58 1.61 -13.67
N PRO A 209 -9.11 0.50 -14.23
CA PRO A 209 -10.36 0.51 -14.99
C PRO A 209 -11.59 0.99 -14.20
N ASP A 210 -11.57 0.82 -12.87
CA ASP A 210 -12.62 1.27 -11.94
C ASP A 210 -12.40 2.69 -11.41
N SER A 211 -11.43 3.45 -11.95
CA SER A 211 -11.17 4.84 -11.57
C SER A 211 -12.28 5.77 -12.05
N GLU A 212 -12.78 6.61 -11.13
CA GLU A 212 -13.79 7.65 -11.37
C GLU A 212 -13.14 9.03 -11.46
#